data_b5f8a693ba3a60c629e1e459ba986160
#
_entry.id   b5f8a693ba3a60c629e1e459ba986160
#
_cell.length_a   1.000
_cell.length_b   1.000
_cell.length_c   1.000
_cell.angle_alpha   90.00
_cell.angle_beta   90.00
_cell.angle_gamma   90.00
#
_symmetry.space_group_name_H-M   'P 1'
#
loop_
_entity.id
_entity.type
_entity.pdbx_description
1 polymer ?
#
loop_
_entity_poly.entity_id
_entity_poly.type
_entity_poly.pdbx_seq_one_letter_code
_entity_poly.pdbx_strand_id
1 'polypeptide(L)'
;KGLFIIGDLAGAPVIKLAMAQGVEVIDYISHLPDMSGHVGENQDNDDIVDVLVVGAGAAGLNAALACQEKGLSHIVLEKGKIANTIENFPEGKWVYAEPDDTPPKGKLWLDGARKEDLISRWQQIVDESNLRIHTEESLTGLKKQADGTFIATTANAEYTVRKIVLATGQRGNPRKLGVPGEDEERVYHRLYAPRKYRNET
;
A
#
# COMPACT_ATOMS: atom_id res chain seq x y z
N LYS A 1 -12.59 -6.17 17.38
CA LYS A 1 -11.58 -5.31 16.74
C LYS A 1 -11.15 -6.01 15.45
N GLY A 2 -11.02 -5.30 14.32
CA GLY A 2 -10.67 -5.94 13.05
C GLY A 2 -10.16 -4.96 11.99
N LEU A 3 -10.01 -3.67 12.35
CA LEU A 3 -9.46 -2.63 11.50
C LEU A 3 -8.17 -2.10 12.10
N PHE A 4 -7.11 -2.03 11.29
CA PHE A 4 -5.76 -1.61 11.65
C PHE A 4 -5.29 -0.50 10.72
N ILE A 5 -4.44 0.36 11.21
CA ILE A 5 -3.87 1.49 10.46
C ILE A 5 -2.34 1.38 10.53
N ILE A 6 -1.67 1.48 9.38
CA ILE A 6 -0.21 1.36 9.28
C ILE A 6 0.38 2.39 8.30
N GLY A 7 1.70 2.50 8.33
CA GLY A 7 2.47 3.37 7.44
C GLY A 7 2.35 4.84 7.80
N ASP A 8 2.47 5.70 6.81
CA ASP A 8 2.48 7.16 6.98
C ASP A 8 1.17 7.68 7.63
N LEU A 9 0.04 7.04 7.36
CA LEU A 9 -1.24 7.34 8.02
C LEU A 9 -1.19 7.10 9.54
N ALA A 10 -0.41 6.14 10.00
CA ALA A 10 -0.19 5.82 11.41
C ALA A 10 1.00 6.58 12.03
N GLY A 11 1.60 7.53 11.31
CA GLY A 11 2.74 8.32 11.79
C GLY A 11 4.11 7.68 11.50
N ALA A 12 4.22 6.74 10.57
CA ALA A 12 5.48 6.18 10.07
C ALA A 12 5.82 6.73 8.67
N PRO A 13 6.33 7.98 8.55
CA PRO A 13 6.54 8.64 7.26
C PRO A 13 7.78 8.13 6.51
N VAL A 14 8.59 7.29 7.14
CA VAL A 14 9.80 6.71 6.56
C VAL A 14 9.48 5.38 5.92
N ILE A 15 9.90 5.17 4.67
CA ILE A 15 9.59 3.97 3.88
C ILE A 15 9.92 2.67 4.63
N LYS A 16 11.13 2.60 5.21
CA LYS A 16 11.60 1.42 5.95
C LYS A 16 10.72 1.11 7.17
N LEU A 17 10.32 2.15 7.93
CA LEU A 17 9.42 1.98 9.08
C LEU A 17 8.01 1.58 8.64
N ALA A 18 7.52 2.15 7.56
CA ALA A 18 6.23 1.76 6.98
C ALA A 18 6.23 0.28 6.53
N MET A 19 7.32 -0.18 5.90
CA MET A 19 7.52 -1.60 5.55
C MET A 19 7.49 -2.51 6.79
N ALA A 20 8.18 -2.11 7.86
CA ALA A 20 8.22 -2.87 9.10
C ALA A 20 6.83 -3.01 9.72
N GLN A 21 6.04 -1.94 9.76
CA GLN A 21 4.66 -1.98 10.25
C GLN A 21 3.76 -2.92 9.42
N GLY A 22 4.02 -3.05 8.10
CA GLY A 22 3.31 -4.02 7.26
C GLY A 22 3.50 -5.46 7.74
N VAL A 23 4.72 -5.85 8.06
CA VAL A 23 5.01 -7.18 8.61
C VAL A 23 4.44 -7.34 10.03
N GLU A 24 4.66 -6.35 10.89
CA GLU A 24 4.27 -6.40 12.30
C GLU A 24 2.75 -6.50 12.48
N VAL A 25 1.96 -5.79 11.65
CA VAL A 25 0.50 -5.87 11.73
C VAL A 25 -0.01 -7.26 11.34
N ILE A 26 0.57 -7.87 10.33
CA ILE A 26 0.17 -9.21 9.89
C ILE A 26 0.62 -10.27 10.90
N ASP A 27 1.82 -10.11 11.46
CA ASP A 27 2.25 -10.97 12.56
C ASP A 27 1.29 -10.87 13.75
N TYR A 28 0.89 -9.67 14.15
CA TYR A 28 -0.12 -9.48 15.20
C TYR A 28 -1.47 -10.11 14.83
N ILE A 29 -1.96 -9.92 13.60
CA ILE A 29 -3.24 -10.45 13.12
C ILE A 29 -3.22 -11.98 13.16
N SER A 30 -2.13 -12.62 12.73
CA SER A 30 -1.99 -14.09 12.69
C SER A 30 -2.07 -14.74 14.07
N HIS A 31 -1.80 -14.00 15.15
CA HIS A 31 -1.90 -14.47 16.53
C HIS A 31 -3.24 -14.17 17.21
N LEU A 32 -4.17 -13.51 16.52
CA LEU A 32 -5.50 -13.27 17.08
C LEU A 32 -6.27 -14.61 17.20
N PRO A 33 -7.04 -14.81 18.30
CA PRO A 33 -7.78 -16.06 18.50
C PRO A 33 -8.74 -16.42 17.37
N ASP A 34 -9.34 -15.42 16.74
CA ASP A 34 -10.26 -15.56 15.60
C ASP A 34 -9.56 -15.68 14.24
N MET A 35 -8.23 -15.74 14.22
CA MET A 35 -7.41 -15.93 13.02
C MET A 35 -6.55 -17.20 13.06
N SER A 36 -6.39 -17.83 14.22
CA SER A 36 -5.48 -18.96 14.39
C SER A 36 -5.84 -20.19 13.54
N GLY A 37 -7.10 -20.36 13.16
CA GLY A 37 -7.55 -21.44 12.27
C GLY A 37 -7.35 -21.17 10.78
N HIS A 38 -6.91 -19.95 10.40
CA HIS A 38 -6.74 -19.53 9.00
C HIS A 38 -5.26 -19.50 8.57
N VAL A 39 -4.35 -19.53 9.53
CA VAL A 39 -2.89 -19.50 9.25
C VAL A 39 -2.46 -20.82 8.58
N GLY A 40 -1.80 -20.69 7.42
CA GLY A 40 -1.26 -21.85 6.68
C GLY A 40 -2.24 -22.53 5.72
N GLU A 41 -3.49 -22.12 5.69
CA GLU A 41 -4.50 -22.80 4.85
C GLU A 41 -4.53 -22.33 3.40
N ASN A 42 -4.00 -21.13 3.08
CA ASN A 42 -3.92 -20.55 1.73
C ASN A 42 -5.19 -20.78 0.88
N GLN A 43 -6.34 -20.45 1.46
CA GLN A 43 -7.65 -20.74 0.85
C GLN A 43 -8.00 -19.63 -0.16
N ASP A 44 -7.55 -19.78 -1.40
CA ASP A 44 -7.91 -18.88 -2.51
C ASP A 44 -9.40 -19.01 -2.95
N ASN A 45 -10.15 -19.88 -2.33
CA ASN A 45 -11.53 -20.22 -2.72
C ASN A 45 -12.61 -19.85 -1.70
N ASP A 46 -12.27 -19.14 -0.63
CA ASP A 46 -13.28 -18.73 0.35
C ASP A 46 -14.01 -17.46 -0.11
N ASP A 47 -15.33 -17.48 0.04
CA ASP A 47 -16.20 -16.29 -0.09
C ASP A 47 -15.79 -15.17 0.92
N ILE A 48 -14.95 -15.51 1.89
CA ILE A 48 -14.47 -14.61 2.95
C ILE A 48 -12.94 -14.55 2.94
N VAL A 49 -12.41 -13.39 2.60
CA VAL A 49 -10.96 -13.12 2.60
C VAL A 49 -10.47 -12.82 4.03
N ASP A 50 -9.34 -13.38 4.41
CA ASP A 50 -8.78 -13.16 5.75
C ASP A 50 -8.36 -11.71 5.98
N VAL A 51 -7.62 -11.12 5.05
CA VAL A 51 -7.08 -9.76 5.18
C VAL A 51 -7.31 -8.93 3.92
N LEU A 52 -8.01 -7.82 4.07
CA LEU A 52 -8.07 -6.76 3.07
C LEU A 52 -7.00 -5.71 3.41
N VAL A 53 -6.09 -5.46 2.48
CA VAL A 53 -5.12 -4.38 2.56
C VAL A 53 -5.57 -3.24 1.65
N VAL A 54 -5.64 -2.02 2.17
CA VAL A 54 -6.05 -0.84 1.39
C VAL A 54 -4.83 0.07 1.19
N GLY A 55 -4.34 0.10 -0.03
CA GLY A 55 -3.14 0.82 -0.47
C GLY A 55 -1.96 -0.12 -0.81
N ALA A 56 -1.41 0.00 -2.03
CA ALA A 56 -0.26 -0.75 -2.52
C ALA A 56 1.04 0.09 -2.47
N GLY A 57 1.24 0.82 -1.38
CA GLY A 57 2.52 1.46 -1.04
C GLY A 57 3.44 0.52 -0.26
N ALA A 58 4.55 1.06 0.28
CA ALA A 58 5.56 0.30 1.03
C ALA A 58 4.96 -0.57 2.16
N ALA A 59 4.07 0.00 2.97
CA ALA A 59 3.45 -0.71 4.07
C ALA A 59 2.49 -1.79 3.57
N GLY A 60 1.62 -1.47 2.61
CA GLY A 60 0.60 -2.40 2.10
C GLY A 60 1.19 -3.56 1.31
N LEU A 61 2.18 -3.31 0.45
CA LEU A 61 2.87 -4.38 -0.28
C LEU A 61 3.57 -5.36 0.68
N ASN A 62 4.24 -4.83 1.70
CA ASN A 62 4.93 -5.69 2.66
C ASN A 62 3.94 -6.43 3.58
N ALA A 63 2.78 -5.84 3.87
CA ALA A 63 1.67 -6.55 4.55
C ALA A 63 1.13 -7.70 3.68
N ALA A 64 0.91 -7.47 2.37
CA ALA A 64 0.44 -8.51 1.46
C ALA A 64 1.44 -9.68 1.36
N LEU A 65 2.74 -9.38 1.22
CA LEU A 65 3.80 -10.38 1.24
C LEU A 65 3.82 -11.18 2.56
N ALA A 66 3.63 -10.49 3.69
CA ALA A 66 3.55 -11.15 5.00
C ALA A 66 2.29 -12.02 5.14
N CYS A 67 1.13 -11.62 4.58
CA CYS A 67 -0.05 -12.48 4.51
C CYS A 67 0.26 -13.78 3.77
N GLN A 68 0.90 -13.69 2.61
CA GLN A 68 1.30 -14.85 1.83
C GLN A 68 2.25 -15.78 2.61
N GLU A 69 3.24 -15.21 3.32
CA GLU A 69 4.16 -16.00 4.17
C GLU A 69 3.45 -16.73 5.30
N LYS A 70 2.38 -16.16 5.84
CA LYS A 70 1.55 -16.76 6.90
C LYS A 70 0.47 -17.70 6.35
N GLY A 71 0.31 -17.81 5.02
CA GLY A 71 -0.76 -18.58 4.40
C GLY A 71 -2.15 -18.00 4.66
N LEU A 72 -2.25 -16.66 4.83
CA LEU A 72 -3.52 -15.96 4.97
C LEU A 72 -4.00 -15.50 3.59
N SER A 73 -5.26 -15.77 3.28
CA SER A 73 -5.88 -15.24 2.06
C SER A 73 -5.95 -13.71 2.14
N HIS A 74 -5.61 -13.02 1.03
CA HIS A 74 -5.58 -11.57 1.05
C HIS A 74 -5.95 -10.95 -0.30
N ILE A 75 -6.44 -9.71 -0.25
CA ILE A 75 -6.65 -8.84 -1.40
C ILE A 75 -6.04 -7.48 -1.07
N VAL A 76 -5.40 -6.86 -2.05
CA VAL A 76 -4.93 -5.48 -1.96
C VAL A 76 -5.76 -4.61 -2.88
N LEU A 77 -6.38 -3.55 -2.36
CA LEU A 77 -7.04 -2.51 -3.16
C LEU A 77 -6.13 -1.28 -3.24
N GLU A 78 -5.85 -0.84 -4.46
CA GLU A 78 -5.07 0.38 -4.73
C GLU A 78 -5.84 1.29 -5.68
N LYS A 79 -6.08 2.54 -5.26
CA LYS A 79 -6.83 3.53 -6.04
C LYS A 79 -6.12 4.01 -7.31
N GLY A 80 -4.81 3.81 -7.39
CA GLY A 80 -4.00 4.21 -8.52
C GLY A 80 -3.05 3.08 -8.91
N LYS A 81 -1.76 3.40 -9.06
CA LYS A 81 -0.71 2.45 -9.41
C LYS A 81 0.01 1.93 -8.16
N ILE A 82 0.62 0.76 -8.28
CA ILE A 82 1.53 0.24 -7.26
C ILE A 82 2.64 1.27 -6.97
N ALA A 83 2.97 1.45 -5.70
CA ALA A 83 3.97 2.41 -5.23
C ALA A 83 3.70 3.87 -5.67
N ASN A 84 2.45 4.26 -5.86
CA ASN A 84 2.04 5.54 -6.46
C ASN A 84 2.73 6.77 -5.85
N THR A 85 3.02 6.77 -4.54
CA THR A 85 3.75 7.88 -3.90
C THR A 85 5.17 8.01 -4.42
N ILE A 86 5.89 6.89 -4.62
CA ILE A 86 7.26 6.87 -5.16
C ILE A 86 7.24 7.16 -6.65
N GLU A 87 6.25 6.61 -7.37
CA GLU A 87 6.03 6.89 -8.80
C GLU A 87 5.90 8.40 -9.07
N ASN A 88 5.26 9.11 -8.16
CA ASN A 88 5.07 10.54 -8.24
C ASN A 88 6.26 11.37 -7.74
N PHE A 89 7.38 10.78 -7.38
CA PHE A 89 8.62 11.53 -7.12
C PHE A 89 9.21 12.08 -8.43
N PRO A 90 10.00 13.17 -8.38
CA PRO A 90 10.73 13.65 -9.55
C PRO A 90 11.59 12.56 -10.19
N GLU A 91 11.70 12.62 -11.53
CA GLU A 91 12.55 11.74 -12.32
C GLU A 91 13.99 11.69 -11.78
N GLY A 92 14.53 10.49 -11.64
CA GLY A 92 15.88 10.22 -11.14
C GLY A 92 16.10 10.50 -9.65
N LYS A 93 15.02 10.75 -8.88
CA LYS A 93 15.15 10.99 -7.44
C LYS A 93 15.73 9.76 -6.75
N TRP A 94 16.75 9.98 -5.91
CA TRP A 94 17.29 8.95 -5.04
C TRP A 94 16.37 8.73 -3.83
N VAL A 95 16.08 7.47 -3.55
CA VAL A 95 15.29 7.02 -2.40
C VAL A 95 16.23 6.30 -1.44
N TYR A 96 16.39 6.83 -0.26
CA TYR A 96 17.30 6.29 0.76
C TYR A 96 16.63 5.15 1.55
N ALA A 97 17.44 4.22 2.02
CA ALA A 97 17.02 3.12 2.89
C ALA A 97 17.22 3.46 4.38
N GLU A 98 16.83 4.65 4.79
CA GLU A 98 16.98 5.12 6.18
C GLU A 98 15.91 4.62 7.14
N PRO A 99 16.20 4.51 8.44
CA PRO A 99 17.51 4.71 9.09
C PRO A 99 18.50 3.57 8.82
N ASP A 100 19.81 3.88 8.78
CA ASP A 100 20.85 2.91 8.38
C ASP A 100 21.07 1.80 9.41
N ASP A 101 20.83 2.10 10.69
CA ASP A 101 21.02 1.17 11.82
C ASP A 101 19.95 0.08 11.94
N THR A 102 18.92 0.15 11.12
CA THR A 102 17.79 -0.79 11.15
C THR A 102 17.66 -1.49 9.80
N PRO A 103 17.81 -2.82 9.72
CA PRO A 103 17.59 -3.54 8.46
C PRO A 103 16.12 -3.46 8.02
N PRO A 104 15.84 -3.47 6.71
CA PRO A 104 14.47 -3.61 6.21
C PRO A 104 13.83 -4.91 6.70
N LYS A 105 12.59 -4.85 7.16
CA LYS A 105 11.81 -6.05 7.52
C LYS A 105 10.96 -6.51 6.34
N GLY A 106 10.77 -7.82 6.22
CA GLY A 106 9.94 -8.47 5.20
C GLY A 106 10.65 -8.68 3.87
N LYS A 107 9.88 -9.02 2.85
CA LYS A 107 10.41 -9.42 1.53
C LYS A 107 10.54 -8.26 0.54
N LEU A 108 9.90 -7.13 0.81
CA LEU A 108 10.01 -6.00 -0.09
C LEU A 108 11.42 -5.40 0.00
N TRP A 109 12.07 -5.26 -1.17
CA TRP A 109 13.44 -4.80 -1.24
C TRP A 109 13.57 -3.29 -1.00
N LEU A 110 14.55 -2.87 -0.19
CA LEU A 110 14.93 -1.47 0.00
C LEU A 110 16.41 -1.38 0.40
N ASP A 111 17.27 -0.85 -0.48
CA ASP A 111 18.71 -0.70 -0.24
C ASP A 111 19.26 0.57 -0.92
N GLY A 112 18.51 1.65 -0.87
CA GLY A 112 18.84 2.91 -1.55
C GLY A 112 18.97 2.75 -3.07
N ALA A 113 18.14 3.47 -3.81
CA ALA A 113 18.12 3.37 -5.27
C ALA A 113 17.49 4.63 -5.89
N ARG A 114 17.63 4.77 -7.20
CA ARG A 114 16.75 5.68 -7.94
C ARG A 114 15.31 5.17 -7.87
N LYS A 115 14.34 6.10 -7.90
CA LYS A 115 12.93 5.73 -7.82
C LYS A 115 12.52 4.72 -8.89
N GLU A 116 13.08 4.85 -10.11
CA GLU A 116 12.78 3.99 -11.24
C GLU A 116 13.23 2.55 -10.99
N ASP A 117 14.44 2.38 -10.48
CA ASP A 117 15.00 1.07 -10.14
C ASP A 117 14.24 0.42 -8.98
N LEU A 118 13.88 1.23 -7.97
CA LEU A 118 13.09 0.77 -6.83
C LEU A 118 11.72 0.28 -7.26
N ILE A 119 11.00 1.04 -8.08
CA ILE A 119 9.67 0.68 -8.58
C ILE A 119 9.75 -0.58 -9.43
N SER A 120 10.72 -0.67 -10.34
CA SER A 120 10.94 -1.86 -11.18
C SER A 120 11.18 -3.10 -10.32
N ARG A 121 11.99 -2.97 -9.26
CA ARG A 121 12.26 -4.07 -8.33
C ARG A 121 11.02 -4.49 -7.55
N TRP A 122 10.22 -3.52 -7.09
CA TRP A 122 8.98 -3.84 -6.37
C TRP A 122 7.94 -4.49 -7.29
N GLN A 123 7.82 -4.01 -8.54
CA GLN A 123 6.95 -4.65 -9.52
C GLN A 123 7.37 -6.10 -9.77
N GLN A 124 8.67 -6.35 -9.95
CA GLN A 124 9.18 -7.71 -10.11
C GLN A 124 8.81 -8.59 -8.91
N ILE A 125 8.98 -8.11 -7.66
CA ILE A 125 8.61 -8.87 -6.45
C ILE A 125 7.10 -9.17 -6.44
N VAL A 126 6.26 -8.20 -6.80
CA VAL A 126 4.80 -8.37 -6.89
C VAL A 126 4.44 -9.45 -7.90
N ASP A 127 5.03 -9.41 -9.10
CA ASP A 127 4.75 -10.34 -10.18
C ASP A 127 5.24 -11.77 -9.82
N GLU A 128 6.46 -11.90 -9.29
CA GLU A 128 7.02 -13.18 -8.85
C GLU A 128 6.24 -13.80 -7.68
N SER A 129 5.71 -12.97 -6.79
CA SER A 129 4.91 -13.41 -5.65
C SER A 129 3.44 -13.67 -6.02
N ASN A 130 3.01 -13.31 -7.23
CA ASN A 130 1.62 -13.44 -7.66
C ASN A 130 0.63 -12.85 -6.66
N LEU A 131 0.91 -11.64 -6.15
CA LEU A 131 0.04 -10.97 -5.18
C LEU A 131 -1.29 -10.57 -5.83
N ARG A 132 -2.38 -10.78 -5.12
CA ARG A 132 -3.72 -10.40 -5.55
C ARG A 132 -3.97 -8.92 -5.31
N ILE A 133 -3.55 -8.08 -6.27
CA ILE A 133 -3.66 -6.61 -6.21
C ILE A 133 -4.63 -6.12 -7.28
N HIS A 134 -5.62 -5.36 -6.85
CA HIS A 134 -6.56 -4.65 -7.71
C HIS A 134 -6.17 -3.17 -7.75
N THR A 135 -5.56 -2.75 -8.85
CA THR A 135 -5.22 -1.35 -9.12
C THR A 135 -6.43 -0.61 -9.70
N GLU A 136 -6.40 0.73 -9.60
CA GLU A 136 -7.50 1.61 -10.01
C GLU A 136 -8.83 1.27 -9.31
N GLU A 137 -8.75 0.64 -8.15
CA GLU A 137 -9.88 0.23 -7.35
C GLU A 137 -9.84 0.85 -5.96
N SER A 138 -10.80 1.73 -5.68
CA SER A 138 -10.90 2.45 -4.41
C SER A 138 -11.93 1.81 -3.48
N LEU A 139 -11.56 1.64 -2.20
CA LEU A 139 -12.54 1.36 -1.15
C LEU A 139 -13.47 2.56 -0.99
N THR A 140 -14.78 2.36 -1.22
CA THR A 140 -15.81 3.42 -1.14
C THR A 140 -16.73 3.26 0.06
N GLY A 141 -16.87 2.04 0.57
CA GLY A 141 -17.72 1.72 1.71
C GLY A 141 -17.15 0.64 2.59
N LEU A 142 -17.50 0.70 3.87
CA LEU A 142 -17.12 -0.32 4.84
C LEU A 142 -18.24 -0.51 5.85
N LYS A 143 -18.72 -1.75 5.98
CA LYS A 143 -19.77 -2.10 6.93
C LYS A 143 -19.36 -3.31 7.75
N LYS A 144 -19.34 -3.16 9.08
CA LYS A 144 -19.11 -4.28 9.99
C LYS A 144 -20.38 -5.12 10.13
N GLN A 145 -20.23 -6.44 10.08
CA GLN A 145 -21.30 -7.42 10.24
C GLN A 145 -21.43 -7.89 11.70
N ALA A 146 -22.55 -8.53 12.00
CA ALA A 146 -22.85 -9.05 13.34
C ALA A 146 -21.90 -10.20 13.75
N ASP A 147 -21.41 -10.99 12.77
CA ASP A 147 -20.45 -12.07 12.97
C ASP A 147 -19.00 -11.61 13.15
N GLY A 148 -18.77 -10.29 13.06
CA GLY A 148 -17.46 -9.68 13.22
C GLY A 148 -16.68 -9.48 11.91
N THR A 149 -17.15 -10.01 10.79
CA THR A 149 -16.61 -9.73 9.45
C THR A 149 -16.95 -8.32 8.97
N PHE A 150 -16.41 -7.93 7.84
CA PHE A 150 -16.71 -6.65 7.20
C PHE A 150 -17.11 -6.89 5.74
N ILE A 151 -18.05 -6.09 5.25
CA ILE A 151 -18.27 -5.90 3.81
C ILE A 151 -17.51 -4.64 3.39
N ALA A 152 -16.57 -4.82 2.49
CA ALA A 152 -15.80 -3.76 1.86
C ALA A 152 -16.34 -3.55 0.45
N THR A 153 -16.84 -2.35 0.16
CA THR A 153 -17.47 -2.00 -1.12
C THR A 153 -16.54 -1.14 -1.95
N THR A 154 -16.43 -1.45 -3.23
CA THR A 154 -15.78 -0.63 -4.25
C THR A 154 -16.80 -0.22 -5.32
N ALA A 155 -16.37 0.45 -6.39
CA ALA A 155 -17.25 0.70 -7.54
C ALA A 155 -17.55 -0.57 -8.34
N ASN A 156 -16.71 -1.61 -8.24
CA ASN A 156 -16.74 -2.78 -9.10
C ASN A 156 -17.19 -4.05 -8.38
N ALA A 157 -17.00 -4.13 -7.05
CA ALA A 157 -17.23 -5.36 -6.29
C ALA A 157 -17.52 -5.10 -4.81
N GLU A 158 -18.01 -6.15 -4.13
CA GLU A 158 -18.05 -6.24 -2.68
C GLU A 158 -17.21 -7.43 -2.23
N TYR A 159 -16.45 -7.22 -1.16
CA TYR A 159 -15.58 -8.22 -0.55
C TYR A 159 -16.01 -8.45 0.89
N THR A 160 -16.27 -9.70 1.26
CA THR A 160 -16.42 -10.07 2.66
C THR A 160 -15.05 -10.40 3.24
N VAL A 161 -14.65 -9.71 4.33
CA VAL A 161 -13.30 -9.84 4.87
C VAL A 161 -13.29 -9.93 6.39
N ARG A 162 -12.33 -10.65 6.97
CA ARG A 162 -12.18 -10.82 8.42
C ARG A 162 -11.46 -9.65 9.07
N LYS A 163 -10.39 -9.18 8.44
CA LYS A 163 -9.55 -8.08 8.94
C LYS A 163 -9.26 -7.08 7.82
N ILE A 164 -9.06 -5.82 8.22
CA ILE A 164 -8.75 -4.73 7.31
C ILE A 164 -7.50 -4.02 7.80
N VAL A 165 -6.56 -3.78 6.88
CA VAL A 165 -5.34 -3.01 7.09
C VAL A 165 -5.37 -1.79 6.20
N LEU A 166 -5.52 -0.59 6.78
CA LEU A 166 -5.44 0.68 6.06
C LEU A 166 -3.98 1.12 5.96
N ALA A 167 -3.44 1.07 4.74
CA ALA A 167 -2.08 1.46 4.38
C ALA A 167 -2.08 2.59 3.34
N THR A 168 -3.07 3.48 3.39
CA THR A 168 -3.37 4.50 2.38
C THR A 168 -2.36 5.63 2.32
N GLY A 169 -1.48 5.76 3.31
CA GLY A 169 -0.57 6.88 3.45
C GLY A 169 -1.30 8.21 3.68
N GLN A 170 -0.55 9.31 3.65
CA GLN A 170 -1.09 10.66 3.80
C GLN A 170 -1.06 11.46 2.48
N ARG A 171 -0.24 11.04 1.50
CA ARG A 171 -0.07 11.76 0.24
C ARG A 171 -1.16 11.36 -0.75
N GLY A 172 -2.09 12.28 -0.96
CA GLY A 172 -3.10 12.20 -2.01
C GLY A 172 -2.78 13.12 -3.20
N ASN A 173 -3.80 13.51 -3.94
CA ASN A 173 -3.69 14.58 -4.92
C ASN A 173 -3.39 15.90 -4.22
N PRO A 174 -2.61 16.79 -4.84
CA PRO A 174 -2.36 18.12 -4.31
C PRO A 174 -3.67 18.83 -3.99
N ARG A 175 -3.72 19.52 -2.85
CA ARG A 175 -4.89 20.32 -2.49
C ARG A 175 -4.93 21.52 -3.42
N LYS A 176 -6.05 21.70 -4.10
CA LYS A 176 -6.29 22.89 -4.93
C LYS A 176 -6.45 24.13 -4.06
N LEU A 177 -5.93 25.25 -4.52
CA LEU A 177 -6.05 26.54 -3.87
C LEU A 177 -7.41 27.21 -4.16
N GLY A 178 -8.05 26.82 -5.27
CA GLY A 178 -9.32 27.39 -5.73
C GLY A 178 -9.19 28.81 -6.28
N VAL A 179 -8.03 29.16 -6.82
CA VAL A 179 -7.77 30.49 -7.39
C VAL A 179 -7.90 30.48 -8.91
N PRO A 180 -8.26 31.62 -9.53
CA PRO A 180 -8.29 31.74 -11.00
C PRO A 180 -6.94 31.38 -11.61
N GLY A 181 -6.95 30.59 -12.68
CA GLY A 181 -5.75 30.13 -13.38
C GLY A 181 -5.11 28.85 -12.84
N GLU A 182 -5.59 28.32 -11.71
CA GLU A 182 -5.02 27.10 -11.13
C GLU A 182 -5.11 25.87 -12.04
N ASP A 183 -6.17 25.80 -12.86
CA ASP A 183 -6.42 24.67 -13.78
C ASP A 183 -5.91 24.95 -15.20
N GLU A 184 -5.11 26.00 -15.41
CA GLU A 184 -4.48 26.30 -16.69
C GLU A 184 -3.46 25.21 -17.06
N GLU A 185 -3.33 24.88 -18.35
CA GLU A 185 -2.45 23.82 -18.88
C GLU A 185 -0.97 23.98 -18.47
N ARG A 186 -0.54 25.23 -18.18
CA ARG A 186 0.83 25.57 -17.77
C ARG A 186 1.06 25.51 -16.26
N VAL A 187 0.01 25.24 -15.46
CA VAL A 187 0.10 25.18 -14.00
C VAL A 187 0.27 23.73 -13.57
N TYR A 188 1.39 23.43 -13.00
CA TYR A 188 1.73 22.08 -12.54
C TYR A 188 1.70 22.00 -11.01
N HIS A 189 0.89 21.10 -10.46
CA HIS A 189 0.83 20.85 -9.02
C HIS A 189 1.97 19.95 -8.51
N ARG A 190 2.73 19.34 -9.43
CA ARG A 190 3.87 18.47 -9.14
C ARG A 190 4.95 18.60 -10.20
N LEU A 191 6.20 18.58 -9.78
CA LEU A 191 7.35 18.61 -10.68
C LEU A 191 7.82 17.17 -10.96
N TYR A 192 7.30 16.55 -12.00
CA TYR A 192 7.68 15.18 -12.40
C TYR A 192 9.00 15.13 -13.19
N ALA A 193 9.19 16.04 -14.13
CA ALA A 193 10.31 16.07 -15.05
C ALA A 193 11.08 17.40 -14.94
N PRO A 194 11.86 17.62 -13.87
CA PRO A 194 12.55 18.90 -13.64
C PRO A 194 13.53 19.25 -14.76
N ARG A 195 14.05 18.26 -15.47
CA ARG A 195 14.99 18.49 -16.59
C ARG A 195 14.36 19.20 -17.79
N LYS A 196 13.04 19.09 -17.97
CA LYS A 196 12.30 19.79 -19.06
C LYS A 196 12.37 21.30 -18.91
N TYR A 197 12.55 21.81 -17.70
CA TYR A 197 12.55 23.24 -17.39
C TYR A 197 13.97 23.79 -17.18
N ARG A 198 15.01 23.04 -17.59
CA ARG A 198 16.39 23.46 -17.50
C ARG A 198 16.62 24.61 -18.51
N ASN A 199 17.04 25.79 -18.00
CA ASN A 199 17.25 27.03 -18.75
C ASN A 199 15.95 27.73 -19.22
N GLU A 200 14.79 27.38 -18.69
CA GLU A 200 13.58 28.19 -18.83
C GLU A 200 13.51 29.22 -17.69
N THR A 201 13.15 30.47 -18.01
CA THR A 201 12.96 31.58 -17.06
C THR A 201 11.48 31.86 -16.88
#